data_e2936b38ddfd12ed176df018b01cd0dc
#
_entry.id   e2936b38ddfd12ed176df018b01cd0dc
#
_cell.length_a   1.000
_cell.length_b   1.000
_cell.length_c   1.000
_cell.angle_alpha   90.00
_cell.angle_beta   90.00
_cell.angle_gamma   90.00
#
_symmetry.space_group_name_H-M   'P 1'
#
loop_
_entity.id
_entity.type
_entity.pdbx_description
1 polymer ?
#
loop_
_entity_poly.entity_id
_entity_poly.type
_entity_poly.pdbx_seq_one_letter_code
_entity_poly.pdbx_strand_id
1 'polypeptide(L)'
;KGLTYGIYTSLSPGEYLQTWGGGGQTKNESAGDFIQGIKDEMENFVENGVTEEELADAKAYLTGSYPLGFDSNAKIASQLMGVRQDELGIDYFDLRNDKVRAVTLEDVNRVAKEYLNPEDYLFVVVGQPEGIAEEEFETEAED
;
A
#
# COMPACT_ATOMS: atom_id res chain seq x y z
N LYS A 1 7.09 6.60 -17.59
CA LYS A 1 6.59 5.94 -18.84
C LYS A 1 5.23 6.46 -19.29
N GLY A 2 4.50 7.23 -18.45
CA GLY A 2 3.17 7.78 -18.81
C GLY A 2 2.05 6.73 -18.93
N LEU A 3 2.19 5.61 -18.25
CA LEU A 3 1.24 4.48 -18.33
C LEU A 3 -0.04 4.71 -17.52
N THR A 4 0.02 5.57 -16.50
CA THR A 4 -1.11 5.85 -15.60
C THR A 4 -1.06 7.30 -15.10
N TYR A 5 -2.21 7.81 -14.67
CA TYR A 5 -2.32 9.09 -13.98
C TYR A 5 -1.94 8.99 -12.50
N GLY A 6 -1.94 7.78 -11.94
CA GLY A 6 -1.57 7.54 -10.56
C GLY A 6 -1.70 6.08 -10.18
N ILE A 7 -0.91 5.70 -9.21
CA ILE A 7 -0.97 4.42 -8.51
C ILE A 7 -1.07 4.73 -7.03
N TYR A 8 -1.78 3.92 -6.29
CA TYR A 8 -1.91 4.05 -4.85
C TYR A 8 -1.73 2.71 -4.17
N THR A 9 -1.30 2.75 -2.93
CA THR A 9 -1.27 1.59 -2.03
C THR A 9 -1.95 1.94 -0.72
N SER A 10 -2.51 0.94 -0.06
CA SER A 10 -3.16 1.08 1.24
C SER A 10 -2.99 -0.19 2.08
N LEU A 11 -2.94 0.01 3.39
CA LEU A 11 -3.11 -1.05 4.37
C LEU A 11 -4.57 -1.08 4.79
N SER A 12 -5.17 -2.26 4.76
CA SER A 12 -6.53 -2.49 5.27
C SER A 12 -6.43 -3.36 6.52
N PRO A 13 -6.46 -2.73 7.71
CA PRO A 13 -6.46 -3.48 8.95
C PRO A 13 -7.78 -4.25 9.09
N GLY A 14 -7.71 -5.43 9.65
CA GLY A 14 -8.87 -6.27 9.95
C GLY A 14 -8.61 -7.12 11.17
N GLU A 15 -9.68 -7.56 11.83
CA GLU A 15 -9.61 -8.31 13.09
C GLU A 15 -8.86 -9.64 12.92
N TYR A 16 -9.04 -10.32 11.78
CA TYR A 16 -8.46 -11.64 11.52
C TYR A 16 -7.47 -11.66 10.37
N LEU A 17 -7.54 -10.69 9.47
CA LEU A 17 -6.69 -10.62 8.30
C LEU A 17 -6.35 -9.16 8.00
N GLN A 18 -5.08 -8.88 7.92
CA GLN A 18 -4.59 -7.59 7.43
C GLN A 18 -4.13 -7.75 5.98
N THR A 19 -4.54 -6.84 5.13
CA THR A 19 -4.13 -6.86 3.73
C THR A 19 -3.41 -5.57 3.37
N TRP A 20 -2.38 -5.71 2.56
CA TRP A 20 -1.77 -4.61 1.85
C TRP A 20 -2.09 -4.78 0.37
N GLY A 21 -2.57 -3.73 -0.24
CA GLY A 21 -2.94 -3.75 -1.64
C GLY A 21 -2.84 -2.38 -2.27
N GLY A 22 -3.03 -2.33 -3.55
CA GLY A 22 -2.98 -1.09 -4.30
C GLY A 22 -3.72 -1.21 -5.61
N GLY A 23 -3.73 -0.15 -6.37
CA GLY A 23 -4.35 -0.16 -7.69
C GLY A 23 -4.04 1.09 -8.48
N GLY A 24 -4.39 1.02 -9.74
CA GLY A 24 -4.26 2.13 -10.67
C GLY A 24 -5.13 1.88 -11.89
N GLN A 25 -5.17 2.86 -12.78
CA GLN A 25 -5.91 2.79 -14.02
C GLN A 25 -4.95 3.03 -15.17
N THR A 26 -5.08 2.22 -16.21
CA THR A 26 -4.32 2.35 -17.44
C THR A 26 -5.21 2.06 -18.64
N LYS A 27 -4.70 2.26 -19.85
CA LYS A 27 -5.39 1.85 -21.06
C LYS A 27 -5.28 0.35 -21.25
N ASN A 28 -6.25 -0.26 -21.96
CA ASN A 28 -6.23 -1.70 -22.23
C ASN A 28 -4.93 -2.16 -22.92
N GLU A 29 -4.48 -1.41 -23.92
CA GLU A 29 -3.22 -1.64 -24.65
C GLU A 29 -1.94 -1.54 -23.80
N SER A 30 -2.01 -0.91 -22.64
CA SER A 30 -0.86 -0.70 -21.73
C SER A 30 -0.97 -1.54 -20.46
N ALA A 31 -1.95 -2.41 -20.35
CA ALA A 31 -2.21 -3.15 -19.11
C ALA A 31 -1.07 -4.08 -18.73
N GLY A 32 -0.51 -4.83 -19.69
CA GLY A 32 0.65 -5.69 -19.46
C GLY A 32 1.88 -4.91 -19.01
N ASP A 33 2.21 -3.81 -19.71
CA ASP A 33 3.35 -2.95 -19.35
C ASP A 33 3.17 -2.28 -17.98
N PHE A 34 1.93 -1.98 -17.61
CA PHE A 34 1.62 -1.37 -16.31
C PHE A 34 1.85 -2.36 -15.17
N ILE A 35 1.37 -3.60 -15.29
CA ILE A 35 1.60 -4.66 -14.29
C ILE A 35 3.09 -4.98 -14.18
N GLN A 36 3.77 -5.15 -15.33
CA GLN A 36 5.20 -5.42 -15.32
C GLN A 36 5.97 -4.28 -14.64
N GLY A 37 5.59 -3.03 -14.91
CA GLY A 37 6.20 -1.88 -14.23
C GLY A 37 5.99 -1.88 -12.71
N ILE A 38 4.86 -2.38 -12.21
CA ILE A 38 4.63 -2.55 -10.77
C ILE A 38 5.55 -3.63 -10.21
N LYS A 39 5.66 -4.78 -10.89
CA LYS A 39 6.53 -5.88 -10.47
C LYS A 39 8.00 -5.43 -10.43
N ASP A 40 8.46 -4.76 -11.50
CA ASP A 40 9.82 -4.23 -11.59
C ASP A 40 10.15 -3.28 -10.42
N GLU A 41 9.22 -2.39 -10.05
CA GLU A 41 9.39 -1.46 -8.92
C GLU A 41 9.40 -2.18 -7.56
N MET A 42 8.57 -3.22 -7.39
CA MET A 42 8.59 -4.04 -6.17
C MET A 42 9.94 -4.75 -6.03
N GLU A 43 10.44 -5.38 -7.09
CA GLU A 43 11.76 -6.03 -7.13
C GLU A 43 12.88 -5.03 -6.83
N ASN A 44 12.86 -3.87 -7.51
CA ASN A 44 13.83 -2.82 -7.28
C ASN A 44 13.84 -2.33 -5.82
N PHE A 45 12.67 -2.21 -5.22
CA PHE A 45 12.54 -1.80 -3.81
C PHE A 45 13.13 -2.86 -2.86
N VAL A 46 12.92 -4.15 -3.16
CA VAL A 46 13.48 -5.26 -2.37
C VAL A 46 15.00 -5.33 -2.50
N GLU A 47 15.52 -5.15 -3.72
CA GLU A 47 16.95 -5.27 -4.02
C GLU A 47 17.77 -4.07 -3.52
N ASN A 48 17.30 -2.87 -3.82
CA ASN A 48 18.05 -1.64 -3.60
C ASN A 48 17.60 -0.86 -2.36
N GLY A 49 16.39 -1.15 -1.83
CA GLY A 49 15.79 -0.41 -0.73
C GLY A 49 15.39 1.01 -1.12
N VAL A 50 15.20 1.85 -0.10
CA VAL A 50 14.94 3.28 -0.25
C VAL A 50 16.14 4.10 0.23
N THR A 51 16.25 5.31 -0.28
CA THR A 51 17.26 6.28 0.16
C THR A 51 16.84 6.96 1.47
N GLU A 52 17.79 7.57 2.17
CA GLU A 52 17.50 8.40 3.33
C GLU A 52 16.60 9.59 2.99
N GLU A 53 16.75 10.18 1.79
CA GLU A 53 15.94 11.29 1.32
C GLU A 53 14.48 10.86 1.11
N GLU A 54 14.24 9.74 0.43
CA GLU A 54 12.89 9.18 0.23
C GLU A 54 12.21 8.85 1.56
N LEU A 55 12.94 8.26 2.52
CA LEU A 55 12.41 8.00 3.85
C LEU A 55 12.09 9.28 4.61
N ALA A 56 12.96 10.30 4.51
CA ALA A 56 12.73 11.60 5.15
C ALA A 56 11.49 12.29 4.56
N ASP A 57 11.33 12.29 3.24
CA ASP A 57 10.18 12.86 2.55
C ASP A 57 8.87 12.14 2.92
N ALA A 58 8.89 10.82 2.95
CA ALA A 58 7.74 10.02 3.37
C ALA A 58 7.33 10.33 4.81
N LYS A 59 8.29 10.43 5.74
CA LYS A 59 8.03 10.84 7.14
C LYS A 59 7.48 12.25 7.24
N ALA A 60 8.05 13.19 6.50
CA ALA A 60 7.58 14.58 6.46
C ALA A 60 6.13 14.64 5.97
N TYR A 61 5.81 13.92 4.90
CA TYR A 61 4.46 13.83 4.37
C TYR A 61 3.49 13.21 5.38
N LEU A 62 3.80 12.03 5.93
CA LEU A 62 2.93 11.31 6.84
C LEU A 62 2.67 12.06 8.16
N THR A 63 3.68 12.77 8.67
CA THR A 63 3.52 13.53 9.93
C THR A 63 2.88 14.89 9.69
N GLY A 64 3.18 15.53 8.57
CA GLY A 64 2.65 16.86 8.21
C GLY A 64 1.20 16.84 7.76
N SER A 65 0.77 15.79 7.05
CA SER A 65 -0.62 15.64 6.59
C SER A 65 -1.56 15.14 7.69
N TYR A 66 -1.05 14.53 8.75
CA TYR A 66 -1.87 13.92 9.79
C TYR A 66 -2.91 14.86 10.43
N PRO A 67 -2.57 16.11 10.80
CA PRO A 67 -3.56 17.04 11.36
C PRO A 67 -4.75 17.34 10.43
N LEU A 68 -4.59 17.19 9.11
CA LEU A 68 -5.66 17.41 8.13
C LEU A 68 -6.78 16.37 8.23
N GLY A 69 -6.51 15.25 8.89
CA GLY A 69 -7.51 14.22 9.22
C GLY A 69 -8.50 14.61 10.33
N PHE A 70 -8.36 15.81 10.94
CA PHE A 70 -9.15 16.28 12.07
C PHE A 70 -9.94 17.58 11.78
N ASP A 71 -10.11 17.93 10.51
CA ASP A 71 -10.74 19.19 10.08
C ASP A 71 -12.27 19.23 10.21
N SER A 72 -12.90 18.11 10.56
CA SER A 72 -14.35 18.02 10.75
C SER A 72 -14.73 17.00 11.83
N ASN A 73 -15.91 17.19 12.45
CA ASN A 73 -16.45 16.25 13.45
C ASN A 73 -16.59 14.83 12.89
N ALA A 74 -16.95 14.68 11.63
CA ALA A 74 -17.07 13.37 10.98
C ALA A 74 -15.70 12.67 10.87
N LYS A 75 -14.66 13.39 10.47
CA LYS A 75 -13.30 12.85 10.40
C LYS A 75 -12.76 12.52 11.80
N ILE A 76 -12.98 13.38 12.78
CA ILE A 76 -12.61 13.12 14.18
C ILE A 76 -13.27 11.85 14.69
N ALA A 77 -14.58 11.69 14.46
CA ALA A 77 -15.31 10.48 14.85
C ALA A 77 -14.76 9.22 14.16
N SER A 78 -14.43 9.31 12.86
CA SER A 78 -13.82 8.19 12.11
C SER A 78 -12.45 7.81 12.67
N GLN A 79 -11.59 8.79 13.01
CA GLN A 79 -10.29 8.54 13.63
C GLN A 79 -10.43 7.86 14.99
N LEU A 80 -11.36 8.33 15.84
CA LEU A 80 -11.64 7.71 17.15
C LEU A 80 -12.13 6.26 17.00
N MET A 81 -13.01 6.03 16.03
CA MET A 81 -13.51 4.67 15.72
C MET A 81 -12.38 3.76 15.27
N GLY A 82 -11.50 4.20 14.34
CA GLY A 82 -10.37 3.44 13.89
C GLY A 82 -9.41 3.07 15.03
N VAL A 83 -9.01 4.05 15.85
CA VAL A 83 -8.14 3.80 17.02
C VAL A 83 -8.78 2.81 17.99
N ARG A 84 -10.09 2.88 18.20
CA ARG A 84 -10.83 1.95 19.08
C ARG A 84 -10.93 0.54 18.47
N GLN A 85 -11.20 0.46 17.16
CA GLN A 85 -11.32 -0.81 16.44
C GLN A 85 -10.00 -1.56 16.37
N ASP A 86 -8.90 -0.81 16.16
CA ASP A 86 -7.54 -1.37 16.06
C ASP A 86 -6.87 -1.53 17.44
N GLU A 87 -7.57 -1.25 18.54
CA GLU A 87 -7.09 -1.39 19.93
C GLU A 87 -5.80 -0.60 20.25
N LEU A 88 -5.56 0.52 19.55
CA LEU A 88 -4.30 1.27 19.62
C LEU A 88 -4.13 2.11 20.91
N GLY A 89 -5.19 2.28 21.70
CA GLY A 89 -5.18 3.12 22.90
C GLY A 89 -5.41 4.61 22.61
N ILE A 90 -5.87 5.36 23.64
CA ILE A 90 -6.23 6.78 23.48
C ILE A 90 -4.99 7.68 23.26
N ASP A 91 -3.86 7.29 23.76
CA ASP A 91 -2.56 7.97 23.62
C ASP A 91 -1.95 7.82 22.22
N TYR A 92 -2.55 6.98 21.36
CA TYR A 92 -2.08 6.80 19.98
C TYR A 92 -2.00 8.13 19.21
N PHE A 93 -2.96 9.03 19.42
CA PHE A 93 -3.00 10.33 18.75
C PHE A 93 -1.77 11.17 19.03
N ASP A 94 -1.25 11.12 20.24
CA ASP A 94 -0.06 11.86 20.67
C ASP A 94 1.24 11.14 20.22
N LEU A 95 1.25 9.81 20.23
CA LEU A 95 2.44 8.99 19.98
C LEU A 95 2.65 8.65 18.49
N ARG A 96 1.59 8.73 17.65
CA ARG A 96 1.65 8.28 16.26
C ARG A 96 2.77 8.92 15.47
N ASN A 97 2.90 10.23 15.54
CA ASN A 97 3.92 10.94 14.77
C ASN A 97 5.35 10.61 15.24
N ASP A 98 5.54 10.35 16.53
CA ASP A 98 6.85 9.93 17.06
C ASP A 98 7.18 8.50 16.60
N LYS A 99 6.20 7.60 16.55
CA LYS A 99 6.37 6.26 15.96
C LYS A 99 6.79 6.35 14.49
N VAL A 100 6.15 7.21 13.68
CA VAL A 100 6.53 7.41 12.28
C VAL A 100 7.96 7.96 12.16
N ARG A 101 8.34 8.92 13.00
CA ARG A 101 9.71 9.48 12.99
C ARG A 101 10.76 8.46 13.39
N ALA A 102 10.42 7.51 14.26
CA ALA A 102 11.33 6.48 14.78
C ALA A 102 11.65 5.38 13.74
N VAL A 103 10.84 5.20 12.68
CA VAL A 103 11.11 4.20 11.63
C VAL A 103 12.49 4.44 11.01
N THR A 104 13.28 3.39 10.86
CA THR A 104 14.63 3.44 10.27
C THR A 104 14.66 2.90 8.84
N LEU A 105 15.74 3.16 8.11
CA LEU A 105 15.97 2.51 6.81
C LEU A 105 16.03 0.98 6.94
N GLU A 106 16.63 0.50 8.02
CA GLU A 106 16.71 -0.93 8.31
C GLU A 106 15.32 -1.55 8.46
N ASP A 107 14.40 -0.87 9.17
CA ASP A 107 13.01 -1.31 9.32
C ASP A 107 12.30 -1.39 7.98
N VAL A 108 12.42 -0.34 7.15
CA VAL A 108 11.77 -0.31 5.83
C VAL A 108 12.30 -1.41 4.93
N ASN A 109 13.62 -1.56 4.84
CA ASN A 109 14.24 -2.57 3.99
C ASN A 109 13.96 -4.00 4.47
N ARG A 110 13.86 -4.23 5.78
CA ARG A 110 13.47 -5.52 6.35
C ARG A 110 12.03 -5.88 5.95
N VAL A 111 11.11 -4.96 6.14
CA VAL A 111 9.68 -5.18 5.81
C VAL A 111 9.50 -5.36 4.30
N ALA A 112 10.21 -4.59 3.48
CA ALA A 112 10.17 -4.75 2.03
C ALA A 112 10.58 -6.17 1.61
N LYS A 113 11.66 -6.69 2.15
CA LYS A 113 12.13 -8.06 1.85
C LYS A 113 11.17 -9.15 2.32
N GLU A 114 10.41 -8.87 3.38
CA GLU A 114 9.46 -9.83 3.95
C GLU A 114 8.14 -9.88 3.17
N TYR A 115 7.70 -8.73 2.61
CA TYR A 115 6.34 -8.60 2.07
C TYR A 115 6.24 -8.17 0.61
N LEU A 116 7.31 -7.70 -0.05
CA LEU A 116 7.22 -7.17 -1.42
C LEU A 116 7.66 -8.13 -2.52
N ASN A 117 7.54 -9.44 -2.34
CA ASN A 117 7.79 -10.36 -3.43
C ASN A 117 6.61 -10.33 -4.43
N PRO A 118 6.82 -9.92 -5.70
CA PRO A 118 5.74 -9.80 -6.70
C PRO A 118 4.99 -11.09 -6.97
N GLU A 119 5.64 -12.25 -6.77
CA GLU A 119 5.03 -13.57 -7.01
C GLU A 119 3.99 -13.95 -5.94
N ASP A 120 3.98 -13.25 -4.79
CA ASP A 120 3.02 -13.49 -3.72
C ASP A 120 1.74 -12.63 -3.86
N TYR A 121 1.65 -11.82 -4.94
CA TYR A 121 0.52 -10.92 -5.16
C TYR A 121 -0.46 -11.41 -6.21
N LEU A 122 -1.73 -11.30 -5.87
CA LEU A 122 -2.82 -11.48 -6.82
C LEU A 122 -3.08 -10.17 -7.58
N PHE A 123 -2.97 -10.21 -8.91
CA PHE A 123 -3.33 -9.10 -9.78
C PHE A 123 -4.73 -9.34 -10.36
N VAL A 124 -5.67 -8.47 -10.02
CA VAL A 124 -7.03 -8.49 -10.55
C VAL A 124 -7.19 -7.38 -11.58
N VAL A 125 -7.52 -7.72 -12.81
CA VAL A 125 -7.65 -6.76 -13.90
C VAL A 125 -9.08 -6.79 -14.43
N VAL A 126 -9.69 -5.60 -14.55
CA VAL A 126 -11.05 -5.44 -15.06
C VAL A 126 -11.02 -4.59 -16.33
N GLY A 127 -11.49 -5.14 -17.45
CA GLY A 127 -11.50 -4.46 -18.74
C GLY A 127 -11.31 -5.42 -19.89
N GLN A 128 -10.67 -4.95 -20.95
CA GLN A 128 -10.23 -5.75 -22.10
C GLN A 128 -8.69 -5.59 -22.23
N PRO A 129 -7.92 -6.09 -21.24
CA PRO A 129 -6.48 -5.88 -21.19
C PRO A 129 -5.76 -6.58 -22.35
N GLU A 130 -4.69 -5.96 -22.83
CA GLU A 130 -3.76 -6.56 -23.78
C GLU A 130 -2.43 -6.88 -23.08
N GLY A 131 -1.75 -7.93 -23.53
CA GLY A 131 -0.42 -8.30 -23.03
C GLY A 131 -0.41 -8.96 -21.65
N ILE A 132 -1.56 -9.47 -21.20
CA ILE A 132 -1.71 -10.25 -19.96
C ILE A 132 -2.10 -11.66 -20.33
N ALA A 133 -1.41 -12.68 -19.78
CA ALA A 133 -1.85 -14.06 -19.85
C ALA A 133 -3.05 -14.26 -18.92
N GLU A 134 -4.13 -14.81 -19.42
CA GLU A 134 -5.27 -15.24 -18.59
C GLU A 134 -4.85 -16.48 -17.80
N GLU A 135 -4.79 -16.38 -16.48
CA GLU A 135 -4.77 -17.55 -15.60
C GLU A 135 -6.22 -17.95 -15.34
N GLU A 136 -6.65 -19.09 -15.89
CA GLU A 136 -7.94 -19.69 -15.55
C GLU A 136 -7.86 -20.27 -14.14
N PHE A 137 -8.58 -19.67 -13.19
CA PHE A 137 -8.82 -20.30 -11.90
C PHE A 137 -9.81 -21.46 -12.11
N GLU A 138 -9.35 -22.68 -11.99
CA GLU A 138 -10.26 -23.83 -11.85
C GLU A 138 -11.00 -23.68 -10.50
N THR A 139 -12.26 -23.25 -10.56
CA THR A 139 -13.16 -23.41 -9.42
C THR A 139 -13.51 -24.88 -9.32
N GLU A 140 -12.88 -25.59 -8.36
CA GLU A 140 -13.44 -26.88 -7.95
C GLU A 140 -14.86 -26.61 -7.41
N ALA A 141 -15.85 -26.95 -8.23
CA ALA A 141 -17.22 -27.00 -7.76
C ALA A 141 -17.30 -28.19 -6.78
N GLU A 142 -17.39 -27.88 -5.50
CA GLU A 142 -17.79 -28.88 -4.50
C GLU A 142 -19.24 -29.28 -4.83
N ASP A 143 -19.42 -30.55 -5.26
CA ASP A 143 -20.70 -31.26 -5.35
C ASP A 143 -21.27 -31.59 -3.96
#